data_ff2aa64bea05a52bf949c16e4b1dceea
#
_entry.id   ff2aa64bea05a52bf949c16e4b1dceea
#
_cell.length_a   1.000
_cell.length_b   1.000
_cell.length_c   1.000
_cell.angle_alpha   90.00
_cell.angle_beta   90.00
_cell.angle_gamma   90.00
#
_symmetry.space_group_name_H-M   'P 1'
#
loop_
_entity.id
_entity.type
_entity.pdbx_description
1 polymer ?
#
loop_
_entity_poly.entity_id
_entity_poly.type
_entity_poly.pdbx_seq_one_letter_code
_entity_poly.pdbx_strand_id
1 'polypeptide(L)'
;MLMSSVTAHDFNSIYRQKGIITAFKEAGYRTAFFSNQRYNHSFIDFFGKEADICDFIKEDAGDGSYNPSDDELLKLVAAELAENASKQFIVLHTYGSHFNYRERYPADHAFFLPDFPVDAELKYKDNLINAYDNSIRYTDNFL
;
A
#
# COMPACT_ATOMS: atom_id res chain seq x y z
N MET A 1 13.00 2.40 1.40
CA MET A 1 14.01 1.92 0.41
C MET A 1 14.12 0.40 0.34
N LEU A 2 13.02 -0.31 0.56
CA LEU A 2 12.98 -1.78 0.42
C LEU A 2 13.08 -2.25 -1.04
N MET A 3 12.76 -1.35 -1.99
CA MET A 3 12.66 -1.71 -3.41
C MET A 3 13.99 -1.66 -4.17
N SER A 4 15.04 -1.10 -3.57
CA SER A 4 16.38 -1.03 -4.17
C SER A 4 17.48 -1.08 -3.11
N SER A 5 18.71 -1.33 -3.54
CA SER A 5 19.89 -1.31 -2.67
C SER A 5 20.47 0.08 -2.42
N VAL A 6 19.84 1.12 -2.96
CA VAL A 6 20.28 2.52 -2.82
C VAL A 6 20.08 3.03 -1.39
N THR A 7 21.05 3.71 -0.86
CA THR A 7 20.98 4.36 0.46
C THR A 7 20.54 5.81 0.35
N ALA A 8 20.08 6.41 1.43
CA ALA A 8 19.69 7.81 1.49
C ALA A 8 20.84 8.79 1.15
N HIS A 9 22.09 8.34 1.14
CA HIS A 9 23.27 9.15 0.82
C HIS A 9 23.63 9.17 -0.66
N ASP A 10 23.04 8.28 -1.46
CA ASP A 10 23.31 8.17 -2.91
C ASP A 10 22.01 8.09 -3.72
N PHE A 11 21.27 9.18 -3.70
CA PHE A 11 19.98 9.27 -4.39
C PHE A 11 20.10 9.14 -5.92
N ASN A 12 21.21 9.57 -6.50
CA ASN A 12 21.41 9.52 -7.95
C ASN A 12 21.58 8.09 -8.49
N SER A 13 21.97 7.16 -7.64
CA SER A 13 22.08 5.75 -8.00
C SER A 13 20.72 5.06 -8.18
N ILE A 14 19.64 5.65 -7.66
CA ILE A 14 18.28 5.08 -7.78
C ILE A 14 17.87 4.85 -9.22
N TYR A 15 18.27 5.77 -10.13
CA TYR A 15 17.94 5.70 -11.56
C TYR A 15 18.80 4.71 -12.34
N ARG A 16 19.83 4.14 -11.72
CA ARG A 16 20.82 3.26 -12.36
C ARG A 16 20.81 1.85 -11.81
N GLN A 17 20.11 1.63 -10.70
CA GLN A 17 20.05 0.33 -10.06
C GLN A 17 18.71 -0.33 -10.31
N LYS A 18 18.73 -1.64 -10.52
CA LYS A 18 17.54 -2.48 -10.63
C LYS A 18 16.91 -2.63 -9.25
N GLY A 19 15.60 -2.48 -9.19
CA GLY A 19 14.83 -2.77 -7.99
C GLY A 19 14.62 -4.28 -7.80
N ILE A 20 14.00 -4.63 -6.68
CA ILE A 20 13.67 -6.02 -6.35
C ILE A 20 12.70 -6.62 -7.38
N ILE A 21 11.78 -5.81 -7.91
CA ILE A 21 10.80 -6.25 -8.93
C ILE A 21 11.55 -6.69 -10.19
N THR A 22 12.49 -5.86 -10.68
CA THR A 22 13.32 -6.20 -11.83
C THR A 22 14.11 -7.48 -11.59
N ALA A 23 14.65 -7.70 -10.38
CA ALA A 23 15.39 -8.92 -10.07
C ALA A 23 14.51 -10.18 -10.17
N PHE A 24 13.27 -10.14 -9.68
CA PHE A 24 12.32 -11.25 -9.84
C PHE A 24 11.89 -11.46 -11.29
N LYS A 25 11.67 -10.37 -12.03
CA LYS A 25 11.34 -10.43 -13.45
C LYS A 25 12.45 -11.12 -14.26
N GLU A 26 13.71 -10.75 -14.03
CA GLU A 26 14.86 -11.39 -14.67
C GLU A 26 15.05 -12.86 -14.26
N ALA A 27 14.58 -13.23 -13.06
CA ALA A 27 14.53 -14.62 -12.60
C ALA A 27 13.35 -15.42 -13.19
N GLY A 28 12.58 -14.83 -14.11
CA GLY A 28 11.49 -15.47 -14.83
C GLY A 28 10.18 -15.53 -14.05
N TYR A 29 9.98 -14.62 -13.10
CA TYR A 29 8.70 -14.42 -12.44
C TYR A 29 7.83 -13.45 -13.26
N ARG A 30 6.55 -13.72 -13.35
CA ARG A 30 5.53 -12.73 -13.68
C ARG A 30 5.40 -11.79 -12.50
N THR A 31 5.50 -10.48 -12.74
CA THR A 31 5.58 -9.50 -11.68
C THR A 31 4.40 -8.54 -11.72
N ALA A 32 3.82 -8.25 -10.55
CA ALA A 32 2.74 -7.28 -10.41
C ALA A 32 3.01 -6.33 -9.24
N PHE A 33 2.60 -5.08 -9.39
CA PHE A 33 2.63 -4.05 -8.35
C PHE A 33 1.26 -3.40 -8.27
N PHE A 34 0.57 -3.57 -7.15
CA PHE A 34 -0.75 -3.00 -6.87
C PHE A 34 -0.68 -2.04 -5.70
N SER A 35 -1.14 -0.81 -5.89
CA SER A 35 -1.05 0.25 -4.89
C SER A 35 -2.41 0.84 -4.54
N ASN A 36 -2.69 0.92 -3.24
CA ASN A 36 -3.77 1.74 -2.69
C ASN A 36 -3.29 3.15 -2.27
N GLN A 37 -2.18 3.61 -2.80
CA GLN A 37 -1.69 4.97 -2.61
C GLN A 37 -1.55 5.65 -3.97
N ARG A 38 -1.76 6.96 -4.00
CA ARG A 38 -1.55 7.76 -5.21
C ARG A 38 -0.07 7.85 -5.55
N TYR A 39 0.19 8.21 -6.81
CA TYR A 39 1.50 8.70 -7.19
C TYR A 39 1.92 9.81 -6.23
N ASN A 40 3.09 9.70 -5.70
CA ASN A 40 3.67 10.75 -4.88
C ASN A 40 5.17 10.88 -5.20
N HIS A 41 5.81 11.88 -4.62
CA HIS A 41 7.24 12.13 -4.84
C HIS A 41 8.17 11.11 -4.16
N SER A 42 7.65 9.96 -3.69
CA SER A 42 8.42 8.89 -3.03
C SER A 42 8.92 7.79 -3.98
N PHE A 43 8.86 8.01 -5.29
CA PHE A 43 9.29 7.06 -6.32
C PHE A 43 8.51 5.73 -6.38
N ILE A 44 7.34 5.66 -5.78
CA ILE A 44 6.52 4.45 -5.77
C ILE A 44 6.12 4.05 -7.19
N ASP A 45 5.72 5.04 -8.00
CA ASP A 45 5.40 4.82 -9.41
C ASP A 45 6.62 4.40 -10.23
N PHE A 46 7.80 4.94 -9.90
CA PHE A 46 9.05 4.56 -10.56
C PHE A 46 9.35 3.07 -10.36
N PHE A 47 9.27 2.59 -9.11
CA PHE A 47 9.50 1.17 -8.80
C PHE A 47 8.34 0.29 -9.25
N GLY A 48 7.12 0.75 -9.13
CA GLY A 48 5.94 0.01 -9.60
C GLY A 48 6.01 -0.31 -11.09
N LYS A 49 6.50 0.63 -11.89
CA LYS A 49 6.67 0.47 -13.36
C LYS A 49 7.75 -0.54 -13.76
N GLU A 50 8.55 -1.06 -12.83
CA GLU A 50 9.42 -2.20 -13.11
C GLU A 50 8.62 -3.50 -13.32
N ALA A 51 7.41 -3.61 -12.74
CA ALA A 51 6.56 -4.78 -12.86
C ALA A 51 5.98 -4.93 -14.28
N ASP A 52 5.56 -6.16 -14.62
CA ASP A 52 4.82 -6.44 -15.86
C ASP A 52 3.44 -5.80 -15.82
N ILE A 53 2.84 -5.76 -14.61
CA ILE A 53 1.55 -5.12 -14.34
C ILE A 53 1.73 -4.14 -13.18
N CYS A 54 1.26 -2.90 -13.37
CA CYS A 54 1.33 -1.86 -12.36
C CYS A 54 -0.01 -1.11 -12.30
N ASP A 55 -0.70 -1.18 -11.16
CA ASP A 55 -2.01 -0.56 -10.99
C ASP A 55 -2.09 0.25 -9.69
N PHE A 56 -2.71 1.43 -9.77
CA PHE A 56 -2.89 2.38 -8.68
C PHE A 56 -4.38 2.68 -8.51
N ILE A 57 -5.06 1.94 -7.63
CA ILE A 57 -6.52 2.01 -7.49
C ILE A 57 -7.08 3.39 -7.08
N LYS A 58 -6.25 4.28 -6.54
CA LYS A 58 -6.64 5.65 -6.17
C LYS A 58 -6.56 6.67 -7.30
N GLU A 59 -5.87 6.38 -8.39
CA GLU A 59 -5.69 7.36 -9.47
C GLU A 59 -6.94 7.56 -10.33
N ASP A 60 -7.86 6.60 -10.35
CA ASP A 60 -9.07 6.63 -11.16
C ASP A 60 -10.13 7.62 -10.65
N ALA A 61 -9.99 8.14 -9.42
CA ALA A 61 -10.91 9.11 -8.84
C ALA A 61 -10.39 10.54 -8.98
N GLY A 62 -10.78 11.21 -10.04
CA GLY A 62 -10.29 12.54 -10.42
C GLY A 62 -10.51 13.68 -9.42
N ASP A 63 -11.37 13.51 -8.41
CA ASP A 63 -11.71 14.57 -7.42
C ASP A 63 -11.12 14.33 -6.03
N GLY A 64 -10.42 13.19 -5.82
CA GLY A 64 -9.82 12.87 -4.53
C GLY A 64 -10.79 12.37 -3.46
N SER A 65 -12.08 12.26 -3.77
CA SER A 65 -13.11 11.79 -2.82
C SER A 65 -13.04 10.29 -2.58
N TYR A 66 -12.56 9.52 -3.56
CA TYR A 66 -12.45 8.07 -3.47
C TYR A 66 -11.27 7.65 -2.58
N ASN A 67 -11.60 7.01 -1.47
CA ASN A 67 -10.63 6.48 -0.50
C ASN A 67 -10.91 4.99 -0.28
N PRO A 68 -10.50 4.10 -1.21
CA PRO A 68 -10.74 2.68 -1.11
C PRO A 68 -10.01 2.08 0.09
N SER A 69 -10.60 1.02 0.65
CA SER A 69 -9.89 0.18 1.62
C SER A 69 -8.83 -0.68 0.94
N ASP A 70 -7.88 -1.20 1.70
CA ASP A 70 -6.85 -2.10 1.16
C ASP A 70 -7.45 -3.40 0.61
N ASP A 71 -8.65 -3.80 1.04
CA ASP A 71 -9.37 -4.97 0.52
C ASP A 71 -9.62 -4.92 -0.99
N GLU A 72 -9.71 -3.72 -1.57
CA GLU A 72 -9.86 -3.57 -3.01
C GLU A 72 -8.67 -4.14 -3.80
N LEU A 73 -7.48 -4.18 -3.18
CA LEU A 73 -6.30 -4.81 -3.77
C LEU A 73 -6.46 -6.31 -3.96
N LEU A 74 -7.28 -6.98 -3.13
CA LEU A 74 -7.50 -8.42 -3.22
C LEU A 74 -8.17 -8.84 -4.53
N LYS A 75 -8.97 -7.96 -5.14
CA LYS A 75 -9.58 -8.21 -6.45
C LYS A 75 -8.51 -8.29 -7.54
N LEU A 76 -7.51 -7.40 -7.48
CA LEU A 76 -6.39 -7.39 -8.41
C LEU A 76 -5.49 -8.62 -8.21
N VAL A 77 -5.24 -8.98 -6.95
CA VAL A 77 -4.50 -10.21 -6.61
C VAL A 77 -5.21 -11.44 -7.17
N ALA A 78 -6.53 -11.56 -6.95
CA ALA A 78 -7.29 -12.70 -7.44
C ALA A 78 -7.26 -12.80 -8.98
N ALA A 79 -7.38 -11.66 -9.68
CA ALA A 79 -7.27 -11.61 -11.12
C ALA A 79 -5.88 -12.04 -11.61
N GLU A 80 -4.81 -11.57 -10.94
CA GLU A 80 -3.44 -11.91 -11.32
C GLU A 80 -3.12 -13.39 -11.05
N LEU A 81 -3.60 -13.93 -9.93
CA LEU A 81 -3.43 -15.36 -9.63
C LEU A 81 -4.16 -16.27 -10.63
N ALA A 82 -5.28 -15.81 -11.20
CA ALA A 82 -6.01 -16.56 -12.21
C ALA A 82 -5.26 -16.74 -13.54
N GLU A 83 -4.23 -15.94 -13.80
CA GLU A 83 -3.33 -16.07 -14.96
C GLU A 83 -2.48 -17.35 -14.93
N ASN A 84 -2.46 -18.06 -13.79
CA ASN A 84 -1.79 -19.36 -13.61
C ASN A 84 -0.31 -19.38 -14.03
N ALA A 85 0.39 -18.27 -13.91
CA ALA A 85 1.83 -18.25 -14.14
C ALA A 85 2.57 -19.15 -13.13
N SER A 86 3.54 -19.91 -13.59
CA SER A 86 4.27 -20.88 -12.75
C SER A 86 5.06 -20.24 -11.60
N LYS A 87 5.42 -18.97 -11.77
CA LYS A 87 6.11 -18.14 -10.77
C LYS A 87 5.54 -16.75 -10.81
N GLN A 88 5.06 -16.27 -9.68
CA GLN A 88 4.51 -14.91 -9.54
C GLN A 88 5.19 -14.19 -8.39
N PHE A 89 5.44 -12.92 -8.57
CA PHE A 89 5.92 -12.00 -7.54
C PHE A 89 4.99 -10.78 -7.52
N ILE A 90 4.17 -10.68 -6.49
CA ILE A 90 3.16 -9.62 -6.37
C ILE A 90 3.56 -8.73 -5.19
N VAL A 91 3.65 -7.43 -5.45
CA VAL A 91 3.87 -6.41 -4.43
C VAL A 91 2.55 -5.71 -4.15
N LEU A 92 2.11 -5.75 -2.90
CA LEU A 92 0.96 -4.98 -2.42
C LEU A 92 1.46 -3.77 -1.63
N HIS A 93 1.17 -2.59 -2.15
CA HIS A 93 1.48 -1.34 -1.51
C HIS A 93 0.22 -0.78 -0.86
N THR A 94 -0.02 -1.21 0.36
CA THR A 94 -1.19 -0.87 1.17
C THR A 94 -1.11 0.54 1.73
N TYR A 95 -2.22 1.09 2.13
CA TYR A 95 -2.27 2.26 3.01
C TYR A 95 -2.00 1.85 4.46
N GLY A 96 -2.47 0.66 4.84
CA GLY A 96 -2.24 0.06 6.15
C GLY A 96 -2.66 0.99 7.29
N SER A 97 -1.83 1.07 8.32
CA SER A 97 -2.04 1.92 9.49
C SER A 97 -1.42 3.33 9.35
N HIS A 98 -1.42 3.89 8.14
CA HIS A 98 -0.95 5.26 7.92
C HIS A 98 -1.93 6.28 8.52
N PHE A 99 -1.43 7.37 9.07
CA PHE A 99 -2.26 8.48 9.54
C PHE A 99 -3.06 9.10 8.36
N ASN A 100 -4.34 9.40 8.45
CA ASN A 100 -5.27 9.40 9.57
C ASN A 100 -5.84 7.99 9.85
N TYR A 101 -5.66 7.45 11.03
CA TYR A 101 -5.98 6.06 11.39
C TYR A 101 -7.47 5.72 11.24
N ARG A 102 -8.38 6.64 11.59
CA ARG A 102 -9.83 6.40 11.53
C ARG A 102 -10.32 6.14 10.10
N GLU A 103 -9.63 6.63 9.11
CA GLU A 103 -9.95 6.44 7.70
C GLU A 103 -9.45 5.10 7.14
N ARG A 104 -8.76 4.30 7.93
CA ARG A 104 -8.12 3.07 7.47
C ARG A 104 -8.99 1.83 7.61
N TYR A 105 -10.14 1.93 8.26
CA TYR A 105 -11.08 0.83 8.47
C TYR A 105 -12.53 1.32 8.38
N PRO A 106 -13.46 0.46 7.91
CA PRO A 106 -14.89 0.75 7.94
C PRO A 106 -15.44 0.84 9.37
N ALA A 107 -16.56 1.55 9.55
CA ALA A 107 -17.12 1.79 10.89
C ALA A 107 -17.53 0.50 11.62
N ASP A 108 -17.98 -0.52 10.91
CA ASP A 108 -18.35 -1.83 11.43
C ASP A 108 -17.14 -2.69 11.87
N HIS A 109 -15.92 -2.27 11.51
CA HIS A 109 -14.67 -2.87 11.97
C HIS A 109 -14.03 -2.13 13.15
N ALA A 110 -14.67 -1.09 13.67
CA ALA A 110 -14.23 -0.41 14.88
C ALA A 110 -14.53 -1.27 16.10
N PHE A 111 -13.49 -1.86 16.69
CA PHE A 111 -13.58 -2.71 17.87
C PHE A 111 -13.29 -1.95 19.16
N PHE A 112 -12.25 -1.14 19.15
CA PHE A 112 -11.85 -0.30 20.29
C PHE A 112 -12.55 1.04 20.19
N LEU A 113 -13.36 1.39 21.19
CA LEU A 113 -14.20 2.58 21.20
C LEU A 113 -14.08 3.34 22.54
N PRO A 114 -14.30 4.66 22.53
CA PRO A 114 -14.52 5.51 21.37
C PRO A 114 -13.24 5.70 20.55
N ASP A 115 -13.37 5.73 19.24
CA ASP A 115 -12.32 6.10 18.31
C ASP A 115 -12.54 7.51 17.75
N PHE A 116 -11.48 8.19 17.30
CA PHE A 116 -11.59 9.58 16.88
C PHE A 116 -11.06 9.79 15.46
N PRO A 117 -11.79 10.56 14.63
CA PRO A 117 -11.46 10.66 13.22
C PRO A 117 -10.28 11.59 12.88
N VAL A 118 -10.08 12.70 13.57
CA VAL A 118 -9.12 13.75 13.09
C VAL A 118 -8.68 14.66 14.23
N ASP A 119 -7.49 15.26 14.08
CA ASP A 119 -6.97 16.37 14.89
C ASP A 119 -7.03 16.13 16.38
N ALA A 120 -6.47 14.98 16.80
CA ALA A 120 -6.47 14.61 18.19
C ALA A 120 -5.65 15.60 19.02
N GLU A 121 -6.32 16.53 19.67
CA GLU A 121 -5.73 17.21 20.81
C GLU A 121 -5.26 16.16 21.84
N LEU A 122 -4.24 16.46 22.61
CA LEU A 122 -3.67 15.55 23.61
C LEU A 122 -4.73 14.99 24.59
N LYS A 123 -5.82 15.71 24.80
CA LYS A 123 -6.94 15.26 25.63
C LYS A 123 -7.70 14.04 25.06
N TYR A 124 -7.55 13.77 23.76
CA TYR A 124 -8.18 12.64 23.07
C TYR A 124 -7.20 11.52 22.75
N LYS A 125 -6.08 11.47 23.44
CA LYS A 125 -5.02 10.48 23.21
C LYS A 125 -5.56 9.04 23.16
N ASP A 126 -6.44 8.67 24.09
CA ASP A 126 -6.94 7.29 24.17
C ASP A 126 -7.82 6.95 22.95
N ASN A 127 -8.59 7.90 22.45
CA ASN A 127 -9.39 7.73 21.24
C ASN A 127 -8.49 7.55 19.99
N LEU A 128 -7.37 8.27 19.95
CA LEU A 128 -6.40 8.15 18.87
C LEU A 128 -5.70 6.78 18.91
N ILE A 129 -5.38 6.29 20.13
CA ILE A 129 -4.83 4.95 20.33
C ILE A 129 -5.85 3.90 19.85
N ASN A 130 -7.12 4.02 20.24
CA ASN A 130 -8.17 3.13 19.79
C ASN A 130 -8.29 3.11 18.24
N ALA A 131 -8.23 4.28 17.60
CA ALA A 131 -8.25 4.36 16.14
C ALA A 131 -7.03 3.69 15.51
N TYR A 132 -5.85 3.88 16.08
CA TYR A 132 -4.63 3.21 15.65
C TYR A 132 -4.74 1.69 15.79
N ASP A 133 -5.15 1.20 16.94
CA ASP A 133 -5.29 -0.24 17.21
C ASP A 133 -6.33 -0.89 16.29
N ASN A 134 -7.44 -0.19 16.01
CA ASN A 134 -8.42 -0.64 15.02
C ASN A 134 -7.80 -0.73 13.62
N SER A 135 -6.97 0.23 13.22
CA SER A 135 -6.30 0.22 11.92
C SER A 135 -5.31 -0.95 11.80
N ILE A 136 -4.55 -1.24 12.86
CA ILE A 136 -3.66 -2.41 12.93
C ILE A 136 -4.48 -3.71 12.81
N ARG A 137 -5.55 -3.83 13.59
CA ARG A 137 -6.41 -5.01 13.56
C ARG A 137 -7.04 -5.25 12.18
N TYR A 138 -7.43 -4.18 11.51
CA TYR A 138 -7.98 -4.26 10.16
C TYR A 138 -6.93 -4.70 9.14
N THR A 139 -5.72 -4.15 9.24
CA THR A 139 -4.59 -4.56 8.40
C THR A 139 -4.21 -6.03 8.62
N ASP A 140 -4.19 -6.48 9.87
CA ASP A 140 -3.92 -7.89 10.23
C ASP A 140 -4.98 -8.84 9.63
N ASN A 141 -6.24 -8.41 9.63
CA ASN A 141 -7.32 -9.19 9.03
C ASN A 141 -7.29 -9.23 7.48
N PHE A 142 -6.67 -8.23 6.87
CA PHE A 142 -6.42 -8.18 5.42
C PHE A 142 -5.34 -9.17 5.00
N LEU A 143 -4.29 -9.38 5.81
CA LEU A 143 -3.15 -10.26 5.53
C LEU A 143 -3.49 -11.73 5.76
#